data_00162a1566113f8e84231748dbd94e67
#
_entry.id   00162a1566113f8e84231748dbd94e67
#
_cell.length_a   1.000
_cell.length_b   1.000
_cell.length_c   1.000
_cell.angle_alpha   90.00
_cell.angle_beta   90.00
_cell.angle_gamma   90.00
#
_symmetry.space_group_name_H-M   'P 1'
#
loop_
_entity.id
_entity.type
_entity.pdbx_description
1 polymer ?
#
loop_
_entity_poly.entity_id
_entity_poly.type
_entity_poly.pdbx_seq_one_letter_code
_entity_poly.pdbx_strand_id
1 'polypeptide(L)'
;MKTFLTMLLAASSACAAPEAPISGNAEIRGKALGSELVIKTSDRTAGAICSLTWNGKEFIDAADHGRELQSASNFDVDGDIKNETFNPTEAGSCRDGAGPKTTSRLLYLHADGNELVTTNQMAFWLVPGQKSGGVPARNTKPLSDHLLAKRVRIGIPGFPNVIDYQVTFTLPAGERHTHGVFEALTGYMPAEFNSFWRFDLKTRKLEPVDKGPGEIPSPVILATQDGRYAMGIYAPPVAGAPKTTYGRFEFLRAKVTKWNCVYRVTKREGLAAGDYSNRMLVLVGTLEDVRATLDAVSRPAN
;
A
#
# COMPACT_ATOMS: atom_id res chain seq x y z
N MET A 1 -48.40 12.01 59.12
CA MET A 1 -48.29 12.41 57.72
C MET A 1 -46.85 12.69 57.37
N LYS A 2 -46.19 11.80 56.63
CA LYS A 2 -44.78 11.97 56.19
C LYS A 2 -44.86 12.18 54.68
N THR A 3 -44.55 13.37 54.21
CA THR A 3 -44.54 13.80 52.82
C THR A 3 -43.22 13.34 52.18
N PHE A 4 -43.26 12.44 51.18
CA PHE A 4 -42.11 12.06 50.36
C PHE A 4 -41.96 13.07 49.23
N LEU A 5 -40.83 13.74 49.20
CA LEU A 5 -40.42 14.62 48.08
C LEU A 5 -39.67 13.77 47.06
N THR A 6 -40.28 13.56 45.89
CA THR A 6 -39.65 12.82 44.77
C THR A 6 -38.84 13.84 43.94
N MET A 7 -37.53 13.69 43.97
CA MET A 7 -36.60 14.49 43.17
C MET A 7 -36.47 13.83 41.78
N LEU A 8 -36.97 14.48 40.71
CA LEU A 8 -36.76 14.09 39.34
C LEU A 8 -35.34 14.52 38.91
N LEU A 9 -34.44 13.59 38.69
CA LEU A 9 -33.18 13.84 37.99
C LEU A 9 -33.49 13.90 36.47
N ALA A 10 -33.35 15.08 35.89
CA ALA A 10 -33.32 15.26 34.45
C ALA A 10 -31.93 14.87 33.93
N ALA A 11 -31.84 13.72 33.23
CA ALA A 11 -30.63 13.36 32.50
C ALA A 11 -30.52 14.21 31.24
N SER A 12 -29.61 15.18 31.22
CA SER A 12 -29.26 15.93 30.03
C SER A 12 -28.41 15.03 29.14
N SER A 13 -28.99 14.55 28.02
CA SER A 13 -28.25 13.89 26.92
C SER A 13 -27.38 14.97 26.24
N ALA A 14 -26.10 15.03 26.59
CA ALA A 14 -25.14 15.83 25.85
C ALA A 14 -24.97 15.14 24.47
N CYS A 15 -25.53 15.74 23.42
CA CYS A 15 -25.25 15.37 22.05
C CYS A 15 -23.77 15.70 21.78
N ALA A 16 -22.90 14.70 21.67
CA ALA A 16 -21.51 14.92 21.29
C ALA A 16 -21.52 15.60 19.91
N ALA A 17 -20.80 16.71 19.79
CA ALA A 17 -20.58 17.35 18.51
C ALA A 17 -19.91 16.32 17.55
N PRO A 18 -20.28 16.30 16.27
CA PRO A 18 -19.61 15.41 15.31
C PRO A 18 -18.11 15.72 15.32
N GLU A 19 -17.29 14.69 15.53
CA GLU A 19 -15.84 14.84 15.44
C GLU A 19 -15.47 15.42 14.08
N ALA A 20 -14.55 16.38 14.07
CA ALA A 20 -14.04 16.96 12.83
C ALA A 20 -13.44 15.84 11.96
N PRO A 21 -13.64 15.86 10.63
CA PRO A 21 -13.07 14.87 9.76
C PRO A 21 -11.54 14.86 9.87
N ILE A 22 -10.95 13.68 9.98
CA ILE A 22 -9.51 13.50 10.04
C ILE A 22 -8.91 13.95 8.70
N SER A 23 -7.93 14.87 8.73
CA SER A 23 -7.22 15.27 7.51
C SER A 23 -6.28 14.16 7.04
N GLY A 24 -6.36 13.81 5.76
CA GLY A 24 -5.45 12.90 5.09
C GLY A 24 -4.20 13.58 4.53
N ASN A 25 -4.10 14.91 4.65
CA ASN A 25 -2.93 15.68 4.20
C ASN A 25 -1.86 15.65 5.28
N ALA A 26 -0.74 15.00 4.99
CA ALA A 26 0.41 14.95 5.88
C ALA A 26 1.71 14.88 5.06
N GLU A 27 2.80 15.19 5.74
CA GLU A 27 4.14 15.13 5.17
C GLU A 27 5.11 14.64 6.23
N ILE A 28 6.00 13.70 5.85
CA ILE A 28 7.14 13.27 6.64
C ILE A 28 8.43 13.45 5.84
N ARG A 29 9.54 13.70 6.54
CA ARG A 29 10.83 14.02 5.93
C ARG A 29 11.98 13.24 6.56
N GLY A 30 13.02 12.98 5.74
CA GLY A 30 14.29 12.42 6.18
C GLY A 30 15.41 12.84 5.26
N LYS A 31 16.65 12.70 5.73
CA LYS A 31 17.84 12.90 4.90
C LYS A 31 18.34 11.55 4.43
N ALA A 32 18.58 11.41 3.12
CA ALA A 32 19.06 10.19 2.49
C ALA A 32 20.12 10.54 1.42
N LEU A 33 21.30 9.96 1.53
CA LEU A 33 22.38 10.12 0.51
C LEU A 33 22.68 11.59 0.17
N GLY A 34 22.74 12.45 1.19
CA GLY A 34 23.04 13.89 1.03
C GLY A 34 21.87 14.75 0.57
N SER A 35 20.71 14.17 0.28
CA SER A 35 19.52 14.86 -0.20
C SER A 35 18.32 14.65 0.73
N GLU A 36 17.30 15.48 0.58
CA GLU A 36 16.03 15.29 1.29
C GLU A 36 15.17 14.21 0.61
N LEU A 37 14.57 13.35 1.44
CA LEU A 37 13.54 12.40 1.06
C LEU A 37 12.23 12.81 1.73
N VAL A 38 11.18 13.04 0.94
CA VAL A 38 9.89 13.55 1.41
C VAL A 38 8.77 12.59 0.96
N ILE A 39 7.88 12.27 1.87
CA ILE A 39 6.67 11.49 1.59
C ILE A 39 5.47 12.35 1.94
N LYS A 40 4.47 12.40 1.04
CA LYS A 40 3.21 13.13 1.25
C LYS A 40 2.01 12.22 1.07
N THR A 41 0.97 12.51 1.85
CA THR A 41 -0.36 11.91 1.74
C THR A 41 -1.40 12.97 1.39
N SER A 42 -2.61 12.56 1.05
CA SER A 42 -3.67 13.46 0.61
C SER A 42 -5.05 13.02 1.11
N ASP A 43 -5.90 14.00 1.43
CA ASP A 43 -7.34 13.80 1.64
C ASP A 43 -8.00 13.14 0.42
N ARG A 44 -7.53 13.47 -0.79
CA ARG A 44 -8.01 12.91 -2.05
C ARG A 44 -7.94 11.39 -2.08
N THR A 45 -6.95 10.80 -1.42
CA THR A 45 -6.64 9.36 -1.46
C THR A 45 -6.75 8.69 -0.08
N ALA A 46 -7.57 9.27 0.82
CA ALA A 46 -7.75 8.78 2.19
C ALA A 46 -6.41 8.57 2.95
N GLY A 47 -5.44 9.46 2.76
CA GLY A 47 -4.13 9.34 3.42
C GLY A 47 -3.19 8.28 2.82
N ALA A 48 -3.48 7.72 1.64
CA ALA A 48 -2.51 6.96 0.87
C ALA A 48 -1.38 7.87 0.39
N ILE A 49 -0.18 7.29 0.18
CA ILE A 49 1.00 8.06 -0.21
C ILE A 49 0.88 8.46 -1.69
N CYS A 50 0.67 9.75 -1.92
CA CYS A 50 0.49 10.32 -3.26
C CYS A 50 1.77 10.95 -3.85
N SER A 51 2.83 11.13 -3.05
CA SER A 51 4.12 11.67 -3.49
C SER A 51 5.25 11.09 -2.66
N LEU A 52 6.33 10.73 -3.32
CA LEU A 52 7.60 10.37 -2.74
C LEU A 52 8.69 11.05 -3.58
N THR A 53 9.39 12.00 -2.98
CA THR A 53 10.48 12.72 -3.67
C THR A 53 11.81 12.47 -3.00
N TRP A 54 12.86 12.30 -3.80
CA TRP A 54 14.24 12.30 -3.37
C TRP A 54 15.06 13.15 -4.33
N ASN A 55 15.92 14.03 -3.78
CA ASN A 55 16.72 14.97 -4.56
C ASN A 55 15.88 15.76 -5.60
N GLY A 56 14.69 16.20 -5.19
CA GLY A 56 13.75 16.94 -6.03
C GLY A 56 13.02 16.14 -7.10
N LYS A 57 13.30 14.83 -7.24
CA LYS A 57 12.66 13.95 -8.23
C LYS A 57 11.44 13.26 -7.62
N GLU A 58 10.30 13.32 -8.33
CA GLU A 58 9.09 12.58 -7.98
C GLU A 58 9.17 11.12 -8.46
N PHE A 59 8.81 10.18 -7.60
CA PHE A 59 8.83 8.75 -7.86
C PHE A 59 7.42 8.15 -8.04
N ILE A 60 6.37 8.86 -7.67
CA ILE A 60 4.99 8.35 -7.70
C ILE A 60 4.17 9.09 -8.74
N ASP A 61 3.44 8.33 -9.56
CA ASP A 61 2.39 8.85 -10.42
C ASP A 61 1.04 8.66 -9.73
N ALA A 62 0.56 9.70 -9.03
CA ALA A 62 -0.73 9.70 -8.34
C ALA A 62 -1.83 10.37 -9.19
N ALA A 63 -1.87 10.11 -10.49
CA ALA A 63 -2.82 10.75 -11.41
C ALA A 63 -4.28 10.36 -11.12
N ASP A 64 -4.52 9.15 -10.65
CA ASP A 64 -5.84 8.66 -10.23
C ASP A 64 -5.73 7.84 -8.93
N HIS A 65 -6.87 7.39 -8.36
CA HIS A 65 -6.95 6.65 -7.11
C HIS A 65 -6.43 5.20 -7.17
N GLY A 66 -5.85 4.79 -8.29
CA GLY A 66 -5.23 3.48 -8.47
C GLY A 66 -3.70 3.52 -8.57
N ARG A 67 -3.07 4.71 -8.54
CA ARG A 67 -1.66 4.88 -8.91
C ARG A 67 -0.74 5.39 -7.79
N GLU A 68 -1.19 5.42 -6.58
CA GLU A 68 -0.38 5.84 -5.43
C GLU A 68 0.70 4.79 -5.08
N LEU A 69 1.52 5.11 -4.10
CA LEU A 69 2.28 4.11 -3.34
C LEU A 69 1.34 3.58 -2.25
N GLN A 70 0.62 2.52 -2.57
CA GLN A 70 -0.52 2.03 -1.81
C GLN A 70 -0.57 0.50 -1.69
N SER A 71 -1.52 0.02 -0.89
CA SER A 71 -1.78 -1.39 -0.69
C SER A 71 -3.18 -1.78 -1.20
N ALA A 72 -3.30 -3.01 -1.68
CA ALA A 72 -4.54 -3.60 -2.14
C ALA A 72 -4.60 -5.09 -1.80
N SER A 73 -5.80 -5.66 -1.82
CA SER A 73 -5.99 -7.10 -1.68
C SER A 73 -7.03 -7.58 -2.66
N ASN A 74 -7.00 -8.86 -3.02
CA ASN A 74 -7.99 -9.47 -3.89
C ASN A 74 -8.33 -10.87 -3.37
N PHE A 75 -9.62 -11.18 -3.27
CA PHE A 75 -10.09 -12.42 -2.67
C PHE A 75 -10.94 -13.22 -3.64
N ASP A 76 -10.91 -14.53 -3.47
CA ASP A 76 -11.82 -15.43 -4.14
C ASP A 76 -13.26 -15.20 -3.68
N VAL A 77 -14.18 -15.50 -4.57
CA VAL A 77 -15.58 -15.69 -4.25
C VAL A 77 -15.96 -17.05 -4.81
N ASP A 78 -16.45 -17.95 -3.94
CA ASP A 78 -16.73 -19.35 -4.27
C ASP A 78 -15.48 -20.12 -4.77
N GLY A 79 -14.32 -19.85 -4.18
CA GLY A 79 -13.06 -20.57 -4.46
C GLY A 79 -12.30 -20.10 -5.70
N ASP A 80 -12.76 -19.06 -6.38
CA ASP A 80 -12.15 -18.58 -7.63
C ASP A 80 -11.89 -17.06 -7.60
N ILE A 81 -10.63 -16.66 -7.81
CA ILE A 81 -10.26 -15.26 -8.02
C ILE A 81 -10.44 -14.94 -9.50
N LYS A 82 -11.44 -14.12 -9.81
CA LYS A 82 -11.70 -13.64 -11.18
C LYS A 82 -11.39 -12.16 -11.28
N ASN A 83 -10.26 -11.85 -11.89
CA ASN A 83 -9.82 -10.47 -12.08
C ASN A 83 -9.88 -9.67 -10.76
N GLU A 84 -10.32 -8.42 -10.79
CA GLU A 84 -10.43 -7.51 -9.64
C GLU A 84 -11.86 -7.42 -9.10
N THR A 85 -12.62 -8.54 -9.13
CA THR A 85 -14.05 -8.52 -8.83
C THR A 85 -14.38 -8.46 -7.33
N PHE A 86 -13.41 -8.75 -6.47
CA PHE A 86 -13.50 -8.56 -5.01
C PHE A 86 -12.17 -8.05 -4.48
N ASN A 87 -11.89 -6.77 -4.74
CA ASN A 87 -10.57 -6.18 -4.58
C ASN A 87 -10.61 -4.92 -3.72
N PRO A 88 -10.50 -5.02 -2.38
CA PRO A 88 -10.31 -3.88 -1.50
C PRO A 88 -9.00 -3.13 -1.78
N THR A 89 -9.07 -1.79 -1.91
CA THR A 89 -7.95 -0.90 -2.20
C THR A 89 -7.88 0.26 -1.21
N GLU A 90 -6.68 0.73 -0.93
CA GLU A 90 -6.42 1.77 0.07
C GLU A 90 -6.96 3.14 -0.37
N ALA A 91 -6.60 3.57 -1.57
CA ALA A 91 -6.78 4.97 -1.99
C ALA A 91 -8.17 5.30 -2.54
N GLY A 92 -8.99 4.29 -2.85
CA GLY A 92 -10.33 4.50 -3.40
C GLY A 92 -10.70 3.51 -4.49
N SER A 93 -11.81 3.77 -5.19
CA SER A 93 -12.33 2.94 -6.27
C SER A 93 -11.91 3.47 -7.65
N CYS A 94 -12.01 2.65 -8.68
CA CYS A 94 -11.77 3.09 -10.06
C CYS A 94 -12.75 4.18 -10.52
N ARG A 95 -13.92 4.31 -9.87
CA ARG A 95 -14.88 5.37 -10.15
C ARG A 95 -14.43 6.73 -9.64
N ASP A 96 -13.58 6.78 -8.60
CA ASP A 96 -13.06 8.03 -8.06
C ASP A 96 -12.14 8.73 -9.09
N GLY A 97 -11.48 7.94 -9.97
CA GLY A 97 -10.69 8.46 -11.09
C GLY A 97 -9.61 9.44 -10.61
N ALA A 98 -9.51 10.59 -11.27
CA ALA A 98 -8.67 11.72 -10.85
C ALA A 98 -9.42 12.71 -9.94
N GLY A 99 -10.60 12.34 -9.44
CA GLY A 99 -11.47 13.22 -8.65
C GLY A 99 -10.87 13.65 -7.30
N PRO A 100 -11.47 14.68 -6.68
CA PRO A 100 -10.97 15.23 -5.42
C PRO A 100 -11.41 14.43 -4.18
N LYS A 101 -12.31 13.45 -4.35
CA LYS A 101 -12.88 12.64 -3.24
C LYS A 101 -12.61 11.17 -3.48
N THR A 102 -12.47 10.41 -2.42
CA THR A 102 -12.25 8.98 -2.42
C THR A 102 -13.44 8.23 -1.82
N THR A 103 -13.69 7.02 -2.32
CA THR A 103 -14.65 6.07 -1.72
C THR A 103 -14.09 5.42 -0.44
N SER A 104 -12.77 5.32 -0.29
CA SER A 104 -12.12 4.84 0.95
C SER A 104 -12.31 5.84 2.09
N ARG A 105 -12.22 5.37 3.32
CA ARG A 105 -12.36 6.22 4.51
C ARG A 105 -11.10 6.19 5.36
N LEU A 106 -10.51 7.35 5.59
CA LEU A 106 -9.44 7.51 6.57
C LEU A 106 -10.04 7.45 7.99
N LEU A 107 -9.51 6.57 8.84
CA LEU A 107 -9.94 6.37 10.22
C LEU A 107 -8.94 6.94 11.22
N TYR A 108 -7.66 6.99 10.84
CA TYR A 108 -6.58 7.53 11.67
C TYR A 108 -5.42 7.97 10.80
N LEU A 109 -4.80 9.09 11.15
CA LEU A 109 -3.53 9.55 10.60
C LEU A 109 -2.73 10.25 11.68
N HIS A 110 -1.48 9.87 11.82
CA HIS A 110 -0.47 10.56 12.61
C HIS A 110 0.82 10.65 11.80
N ALA A 111 1.40 11.84 11.74
CA ALA A 111 2.68 12.09 11.09
C ALA A 111 3.55 12.93 12.03
N ASP A 112 4.76 12.43 12.31
CA ASP A 112 5.73 13.15 13.16
C ASP A 112 7.15 12.85 12.66
N GLY A 113 7.90 13.91 12.39
CA GLY A 113 9.28 13.84 11.93
C GLY A 113 9.44 12.99 10.65
N ASN A 114 9.92 11.77 10.80
CA ASN A 114 10.15 10.82 9.70
C ASN A 114 9.20 9.61 9.73
N GLU A 115 8.15 9.64 10.56
CA GLU A 115 7.20 8.54 10.73
C GLU A 115 5.77 8.96 10.37
N LEU A 116 5.06 8.08 9.65
CA LEU A 116 3.65 8.19 9.30
C LEU A 116 2.93 6.91 9.73
N VAL A 117 1.78 7.07 10.38
CA VAL A 117 0.87 5.98 10.73
C VAL A 117 -0.51 6.31 10.20
N THR A 118 -1.15 5.39 9.48
CA THR A 118 -2.54 5.54 9.01
C THR A 118 -3.36 4.28 9.27
N THR A 119 -4.67 4.46 9.39
CA THR A 119 -5.63 3.37 9.33
C THR A 119 -6.76 3.77 8.40
N ASN A 120 -7.08 2.89 7.44
CA ASN A 120 -8.09 3.11 6.42
C ASN A 120 -9.13 2.00 6.44
N GLN A 121 -10.39 2.37 6.20
CA GLN A 121 -11.39 1.44 5.69
C GLN A 121 -11.32 1.46 4.17
N MET A 122 -11.03 0.31 3.55
CA MET A 122 -10.72 0.19 2.13
C MET A 122 -12.00 0.25 1.28
N ALA A 123 -11.94 0.90 0.13
CA ALA A 123 -12.98 0.78 -0.89
C ALA A 123 -12.76 -0.47 -1.74
N PHE A 124 -13.81 -1.00 -2.36
CA PHE A 124 -13.64 -1.94 -3.45
C PHE A 124 -13.21 -1.20 -4.73
N TRP A 125 -12.23 -1.74 -5.44
CA TRP A 125 -11.76 -1.18 -6.72
C TRP A 125 -12.91 -1.02 -7.71
N LEU A 126 -13.70 -2.09 -7.93
CA LEU A 126 -14.93 -2.01 -8.71
C LEU A 126 -16.11 -1.70 -7.80
N VAL A 127 -16.92 -0.72 -8.17
CA VAL A 127 -18.20 -0.51 -7.49
C VAL A 127 -19.27 -1.48 -8.02
N PRO A 128 -20.34 -1.76 -7.25
CA PRO A 128 -21.42 -2.65 -7.68
C PRO A 128 -21.94 -2.32 -9.08
N GLY A 129 -22.09 -3.35 -9.93
CA GLY A 129 -22.53 -3.22 -11.32
C GLY A 129 -21.41 -3.01 -12.35
N GLN A 130 -20.18 -2.70 -11.94
CA GLN A 130 -19.03 -2.66 -12.84
C GLN A 130 -18.51 -4.07 -13.15
N LYS A 131 -17.65 -4.17 -14.18
CA LYS A 131 -17.06 -5.44 -14.64
C LYS A 131 -15.55 -5.26 -14.86
N SER A 132 -14.78 -6.33 -14.58
CA SER A 132 -13.38 -6.47 -14.99
C SER A 132 -13.25 -7.72 -15.87
N GLY A 133 -12.69 -7.58 -17.06
CA GLY A 133 -12.58 -8.70 -18.02
C GLY A 133 -13.93 -9.38 -18.36
N GLY A 134 -15.04 -8.63 -18.36
CA GLY A 134 -16.39 -9.16 -18.59
C GLY A 134 -17.08 -9.76 -17.34
N VAL A 135 -16.34 -9.97 -16.25
CA VAL A 135 -16.86 -10.54 -14.99
C VAL A 135 -17.38 -9.41 -14.09
N PRO A 136 -18.61 -9.48 -13.58
CA PRO A 136 -19.16 -8.43 -12.72
C PRO A 136 -18.48 -8.40 -11.35
N ALA A 137 -18.40 -7.20 -10.77
CA ALA A 137 -18.04 -7.00 -9.38
C ALA A 137 -18.94 -7.83 -8.45
N ARG A 138 -18.36 -8.41 -7.43
CA ARG A 138 -19.04 -9.32 -6.50
C ARG A 138 -19.39 -8.68 -5.16
N ASN A 139 -18.87 -7.50 -4.91
CA ASN A 139 -19.26 -6.67 -3.78
C ASN A 139 -20.61 -6.03 -4.00
N THR A 140 -21.38 -5.86 -2.91
CA THR A 140 -22.75 -5.27 -2.93
C THR A 140 -22.77 -3.81 -2.52
N LYS A 141 -21.62 -3.30 -2.00
CA LYS A 141 -21.42 -1.90 -1.57
C LYS A 141 -20.04 -1.41 -2.04
N PRO A 142 -19.85 -0.10 -2.29
CA PRO A 142 -18.57 0.42 -2.76
C PRO A 142 -17.49 0.43 -1.66
N LEU A 143 -17.84 0.71 -0.40
CA LEU A 143 -16.94 0.69 0.74
C LEU A 143 -16.95 -0.71 1.37
N SER A 144 -15.79 -1.32 1.55
CA SER A 144 -15.65 -2.64 2.18
C SER A 144 -15.64 -2.54 3.70
N ASP A 145 -15.67 -3.69 4.38
CA ASP A 145 -15.43 -3.77 5.82
C ASP A 145 -13.96 -4.13 6.14
N HIS A 146 -13.11 -4.24 5.12
CA HIS A 146 -11.68 -4.48 5.27
C HIS A 146 -10.98 -3.23 5.77
N LEU A 147 -10.06 -3.40 6.74
CA LEU A 147 -9.22 -2.33 7.24
C LEU A 147 -7.77 -2.52 6.77
N LEU A 148 -7.07 -1.42 6.65
CA LEU A 148 -5.64 -1.37 6.38
C LEU A 148 -4.97 -0.46 7.40
N ALA A 149 -4.10 -1.01 8.24
CA ALA A 149 -3.21 -0.23 9.09
C ALA A 149 -1.81 -0.17 8.46
N LYS A 150 -1.19 1.00 8.48
CA LYS A 150 0.10 1.24 7.86
C LYS A 150 1.00 2.05 8.78
N ARG A 151 2.28 1.65 8.87
CA ARG A 151 3.36 2.42 9.49
C ARG A 151 4.50 2.56 8.50
N VAL A 152 4.92 3.77 8.25
CA VAL A 152 5.98 4.12 7.31
C VAL A 152 7.02 4.96 8.03
N ARG A 153 8.29 4.61 7.92
CA ARG A 153 9.38 5.40 8.50
C ARG A 153 10.52 5.56 7.50
N ILE A 154 10.94 6.80 7.29
CA ILE A 154 12.10 7.13 6.47
C ILE A 154 13.36 6.87 7.28
N GLY A 155 14.25 6.05 6.73
CA GLY A 155 15.51 5.65 7.34
C GLY A 155 15.38 4.52 8.35
N ILE A 156 16.32 3.57 8.28
CA ILE A 156 16.58 2.55 9.30
C ILE A 156 18.04 2.66 9.73
N PRO A 157 18.45 2.10 10.89
CA PRO A 157 19.82 2.16 11.35
C PRO A 157 20.84 1.73 10.28
N GLY A 158 21.77 2.59 9.91
CA GLY A 158 22.77 2.36 8.89
C GLY A 158 22.33 2.58 7.43
N PHE A 159 21.01 2.74 7.18
CA PHE A 159 20.47 2.89 5.82
C PHE A 159 19.43 4.03 5.74
N PRO A 160 19.87 5.28 5.62
CA PRO A 160 18.96 6.42 5.62
C PRO A 160 18.08 6.51 4.37
N ASN A 161 18.44 5.82 3.28
CA ASN A 161 17.70 5.75 2.02
C ASN A 161 16.71 4.59 1.94
N VAL A 162 16.49 3.89 3.04
CA VAL A 162 15.49 2.82 3.15
C VAL A 162 14.25 3.36 3.86
N ILE A 163 13.10 3.12 3.29
CA ILE A 163 11.80 3.37 3.90
C ILE A 163 11.29 2.04 4.46
N ASP A 164 11.15 1.95 5.79
CA ASP A 164 10.53 0.81 6.47
C ASP A 164 9.02 0.93 6.35
N TYR A 165 8.40 0.04 5.59
CA TYR A 165 6.97 0.03 5.31
C TYR A 165 6.34 -1.23 5.90
N GLN A 166 5.49 -1.05 6.88
CA GLN A 166 4.74 -2.11 7.54
C GLN A 166 3.26 -1.93 7.27
N VAL A 167 2.58 -3.01 6.90
CA VAL A 167 1.16 -3.01 6.58
C VAL A 167 0.47 -4.18 7.25
N THR A 168 -0.75 -3.94 7.72
CA THR A 168 -1.64 -4.96 8.27
C THR A 168 -3.00 -4.83 7.61
N PHE A 169 -3.41 -5.88 6.91
CA PHE A 169 -4.76 -6.05 6.37
C PHE A 169 -5.61 -6.76 7.40
N THR A 170 -6.75 -6.20 7.77
CA THR A 170 -7.70 -6.87 8.66
C THR A 170 -8.89 -7.35 7.84
N LEU A 171 -9.07 -8.68 7.78
CA LEU A 171 -10.24 -9.32 7.17
C LEU A 171 -11.41 -9.28 8.14
N PRO A 172 -12.60 -8.82 7.70
CA PRO A 172 -13.77 -8.75 8.55
C PRO A 172 -14.33 -10.15 8.86
N ALA A 173 -15.01 -10.26 10.00
CA ALA A 173 -15.77 -11.46 10.31
C ALA A 173 -17.00 -11.60 9.38
N GLY A 174 -17.33 -12.86 9.04
CA GLY A 174 -18.52 -13.18 8.25
C GLY A 174 -18.26 -13.32 6.74
N GLU A 175 -17.12 -12.90 6.23
CA GLU A 175 -16.69 -13.21 4.87
C GLU A 175 -16.06 -14.62 4.80
N ARG A 176 -16.24 -15.28 3.66
CA ARG A 176 -15.70 -16.63 3.42
C ARG A 176 -14.82 -16.62 2.18
N HIS A 177 -13.52 -16.75 2.40
CA HIS A 177 -12.51 -16.81 1.35
C HIS A 177 -11.59 -17.99 1.60
N THR A 178 -11.17 -18.69 0.57
CA THR A 178 -10.17 -19.75 0.63
C THR A 178 -8.83 -19.31 0.09
N HIS A 179 -8.83 -18.21 -0.67
CA HIS A 179 -7.66 -17.65 -1.31
C HIS A 179 -7.65 -16.12 -1.23
N GLY A 180 -6.53 -15.57 -0.76
CA GLY A 180 -6.29 -14.13 -0.73
C GLY A 180 -4.96 -13.78 -1.39
N VAL A 181 -4.97 -12.76 -2.24
CA VAL A 181 -3.81 -12.10 -2.81
C VAL A 181 -3.67 -10.75 -2.14
N PHE A 182 -2.52 -10.51 -1.52
CA PHE A 182 -2.21 -9.25 -0.86
C PHE A 182 -1.12 -8.54 -1.66
N GLU A 183 -1.48 -7.50 -2.40
CA GLU A 183 -0.52 -6.52 -2.91
C GLU A 183 -0.10 -5.65 -1.72
N ALA A 184 0.85 -6.18 -0.93
CA ALA A 184 1.28 -5.54 0.31
C ALA A 184 1.79 -4.13 0.07
N LEU A 185 2.41 -3.90 -1.08
CA LEU A 185 2.78 -2.58 -1.56
C LEU A 185 2.85 -2.56 -3.09
N THR A 186 2.30 -1.51 -3.66
CA THR A 186 2.34 -1.21 -5.08
C THR A 186 2.87 0.20 -5.27
N GLY A 187 3.84 0.39 -6.15
CA GLY A 187 4.36 1.69 -6.56
C GLY A 187 4.12 1.94 -8.04
N TYR A 188 3.29 2.92 -8.36
CA TYR A 188 3.15 3.44 -9.71
C TYR A 188 4.10 4.62 -9.90
N MET A 189 4.93 4.55 -10.93
CA MET A 189 6.01 5.51 -11.16
C MET A 189 5.86 6.18 -12.53
N PRO A 190 6.30 7.44 -12.69
CA PRO A 190 6.34 8.10 -13.99
C PRO A 190 7.05 7.26 -15.06
N ALA A 191 6.62 7.37 -16.33
CA ALA A 191 7.12 6.57 -17.46
C ALA A 191 8.64 6.63 -17.67
N GLU A 192 9.32 7.63 -17.16
CA GLU A 192 10.77 7.75 -17.25
C GLU A 192 11.54 6.73 -16.41
N PHE A 193 10.89 6.09 -15.43
CA PHE A 193 11.43 4.95 -14.69
C PHE A 193 11.24 3.66 -15.49
N ASN A 194 11.75 3.62 -16.71
CA ASN A 194 11.52 2.56 -17.69
C ASN A 194 12.69 1.60 -17.88
N SER A 195 13.69 1.64 -17.01
CA SER A 195 14.78 0.70 -16.90
C SER A 195 14.50 -0.29 -15.77
N PHE A 196 14.26 -1.56 -16.12
CA PHE A 196 13.77 -2.58 -15.21
C PHE A 196 14.88 -3.56 -14.84
N TRP A 197 15.04 -3.81 -13.54
CA TRP A 197 16.09 -4.64 -12.98
C TRP A 197 15.54 -5.59 -11.95
N ARG A 198 16.18 -6.75 -11.79
CA ARG A 198 16.02 -7.63 -10.63
C ARG A 198 17.34 -7.72 -9.85
N PHE A 199 17.24 -7.92 -8.55
CA PHE A 199 18.39 -8.24 -7.73
C PHE A 199 18.37 -9.74 -7.40
N ASP A 200 19.33 -10.49 -7.90
CA ASP A 200 19.46 -11.90 -7.59
C ASP A 200 20.08 -12.09 -6.21
N LEU A 201 19.29 -12.59 -5.26
CA LEU A 201 19.69 -12.78 -3.87
C LEU A 201 20.78 -13.84 -3.67
N LYS A 202 21.00 -14.75 -4.64
CA LYS A 202 22.02 -15.80 -4.58
C LYS A 202 23.35 -15.29 -5.12
N THR A 203 23.33 -14.72 -6.33
CA THR A 203 24.53 -14.21 -7.00
C THR A 203 24.92 -12.81 -6.53
N ARG A 204 24.03 -12.09 -5.83
CA ARG A 204 24.19 -10.72 -5.36
C ARG A 204 24.40 -9.71 -6.50
N LYS A 205 23.86 -10.03 -7.68
CA LYS A 205 23.99 -9.19 -8.87
C LYS A 205 22.69 -8.55 -9.26
N LEU A 206 22.81 -7.36 -9.83
CA LEU A 206 21.74 -6.67 -10.52
C LEU A 206 21.71 -7.13 -11.97
N GLU A 207 20.55 -7.56 -12.43
CA GLU A 207 20.33 -8.07 -13.79
C GLU A 207 19.15 -7.37 -14.43
N PRO A 208 19.26 -6.95 -15.71
CA PRO A 208 18.12 -6.39 -16.42
C PRO A 208 17.02 -7.45 -16.61
N VAL A 209 15.76 -6.98 -16.57
CA VAL A 209 14.60 -7.86 -16.86
C VAL A 209 13.67 -7.18 -17.85
N ASP A 210 12.79 -7.99 -18.46
CA ASP A 210 11.71 -7.46 -19.30
C ASP A 210 10.73 -6.61 -18.49
N LYS A 211 9.93 -5.80 -19.17
CA LYS A 211 9.00 -4.85 -18.56
C LYS A 211 7.67 -5.47 -18.14
N GLY A 212 7.56 -6.79 -18.14
CA GLY A 212 6.34 -7.52 -17.79
C GLY A 212 5.28 -7.50 -18.90
N PRO A 213 4.02 -7.71 -18.57
CA PRO A 213 3.49 -7.93 -17.22
C PRO A 213 3.89 -9.26 -16.60
N GLY A 214 4.03 -9.27 -15.28
CA GLY A 214 4.22 -10.51 -14.53
C GLY A 214 5.04 -10.37 -13.26
N GLU A 215 5.10 -11.45 -12.49
CA GLU A 215 5.79 -11.53 -11.20
C GLU A 215 7.02 -12.43 -11.28
N ILE A 216 8.03 -12.11 -10.47
CA ILE A 216 9.26 -12.89 -10.30
C ILE A 216 9.58 -13.05 -8.81
N PRO A 217 10.38 -14.05 -8.41
CA PRO A 217 10.71 -14.28 -7.00
C PRO A 217 11.81 -13.36 -6.45
N SER A 218 12.39 -12.52 -7.28
CA SER A 218 13.51 -11.62 -6.93
C SER A 218 13.04 -10.19 -6.77
N PRO A 219 13.62 -9.41 -5.83
CA PRO A 219 13.38 -7.97 -5.70
C PRO A 219 13.51 -7.25 -7.03
N VAL A 220 12.56 -6.33 -7.30
CA VAL A 220 12.51 -5.54 -8.53
C VAL A 220 12.92 -4.10 -8.25
N ILE A 221 13.63 -3.50 -9.19
CA ILE A 221 14.05 -2.11 -9.17
C ILE A 221 13.64 -1.48 -10.50
N LEU A 222 13.01 -0.32 -10.44
CA LEU A 222 12.75 0.54 -11.60
C LEU A 222 13.62 1.78 -11.50
N ALA A 223 14.27 2.13 -12.59
CA ALA A 223 15.19 3.26 -12.65
C ALA A 223 14.97 4.10 -13.90
N THR A 224 15.46 5.35 -13.86
CA THR A 224 15.65 6.15 -15.08
C THR A 224 16.75 5.52 -15.93
N GLN A 225 16.77 5.81 -17.25
CA GLN A 225 17.73 5.23 -18.19
C GLN A 225 19.19 5.51 -17.84
N ASP A 226 19.45 6.68 -17.25
CA ASP A 226 20.78 7.10 -16.80
C ASP A 226 21.15 6.58 -15.41
N GLY A 227 20.24 5.86 -14.74
CA GLY A 227 20.42 5.29 -13.42
C GLY A 227 20.53 6.30 -12.28
N ARG A 228 20.29 7.59 -12.53
CA ARG A 228 20.38 8.64 -11.50
C ARG A 228 19.28 8.57 -10.45
N TYR A 229 18.14 7.97 -10.80
CA TYR A 229 17.00 7.79 -9.91
C TYR A 229 16.50 6.37 -10.03
N ALA A 230 16.36 5.70 -8.91
CA ALA A 230 15.86 4.33 -8.83
C ALA A 230 15.06 4.11 -7.54
N MET A 231 14.05 3.28 -7.64
CA MET A 231 13.30 2.76 -6.48
C MET A 231 13.21 1.24 -6.58
N GLY A 232 13.59 0.57 -5.50
CA GLY A 232 13.54 -0.89 -5.35
C GLY A 232 12.65 -1.30 -4.20
N ILE A 233 12.18 -2.54 -4.24
CA ILE A 233 11.35 -3.15 -3.20
C ILE A 233 11.93 -4.48 -2.75
N TYR A 234 12.00 -4.68 -1.44
CA TYR A 234 12.42 -5.92 -0.81
C TYR A 234 11.55 -6.24 0.40
N ALA A 235 11.00 -7.44 0.46
CA ALA A 235 10.34 -7.96 1.64
C ALA A 235 11.29 -8.94 2.36
N PRO A 236 11.80 -8.60 3.55
CA PRO A 236 12.60 -9.53 4.33
C PRO A 236 11.82 -10.83 4.60
N PRO A 237 12.41 -12.01 4.39
CA PRO A 237 11.73 -13.27 4.64
C PRO A 237 11.43 -13.43 6.13
N VAL A 238 10.20 -13.87 6.42
CA VAL A 238 9.76 -14.21 7.78
C VAL A 238 9.51 -15.72 7.83
N ALA A 239 10.05 -16.38 8.85
CA ALA A 239 9.87 -17.82 9.02
C ALA A 239 8.38 -18.18 9.15
N GLY A 240 7.92 -19.15 8.36
CA GLY A 240 6.52 -19.57 8.34
C GLY A 240 5.56 -18.65 7.56
N ALA A 241 6.00 -17.47 7.12
CA ALA A 241 5.18 -16.60 6.28
C ALA A 241 5.13 -17.07 4.81
N PRO A 242 4.07 -16.71 4.07
CA PRO A 242 4.01 -16.97 2.64
C PRO A 242 5.18 -16.31 1.89
N LYS A 243 5.64 -16.97 0.83
CA LYS A 243 6.67 -16.40 -0.05
C LYS A 243 6.14 -15.16 -0.77
N THR A 244 6.98 -14.13 -0.84
CA THR A 244 6.71 -12.90 -1.56
C THR A 244 7.18 -13.04 -3.01
N THR A 245 6.41 -12.49 -3.94
CA THR A 245 6.76 -12.27 -5.34
C THR A 245 6.72 -10.78 -5.66
N TYR A 246 7.40 -10.39 -6.75
CA TYR A 246 7.53 -9.00 -7.15
C TYR A 246 7.08 -8.85 -8.60
N GLY A 247 6.06 -8.05 -8.81
CA GLY A 247 5.54 -7.75 -10.14
C GLY A 247 6.24 -6.56 -10.77
N ARG A 248 6.20 -6.53 -12.10
CA ARG A 248 6.69 -5.45 -12.94
C ARG A 248 5.78 -5.25 -14.15
N PHE A 249 5.49 -4.01 -14.47
CA PHE A 249 4.53 -3.67 -15.52
C PHE A 249 4.90 -2.34 -16.19
N GLU A 250 4.69 -2.26 -17.51
CA GLU A 250 4.73 -1.01 -18.26
C GLU A 250 3.35 -0.77 -18.89
N PHE A 251 2.75 0.38 -18.62
CA PHE A 251 1.47 0.80 -19.16
C PHE A 251 1.67 1.97 -20.13
N LEU A 252 2.03 1.65 -21.38
CA LEU A 252 2.40 2.66 -22.41
C LEU A 252 1.32 3.73 -22.61
N ARG A 253 0.04 3.32 -22.67
CA ARG A 253 -1.09 4.26 -22.88
C ARG A 253 -1.28 5.21 -21.70
N ALA A 254 -1.05 4.72 -20.50
CA ALA A 254 -1.16 5.50 -19.27
C ALA A 254 0.12 6.28 -18.94
N LYS A 255 1.21 6.06 -19.68
CA LYS A 255 2.55 6.64 -19.46
C LYS A 255 3.06 6.42 -18.03
N VAL A 256 2.91 5.20 -17.53
CA VAL A 256 3.28 4.83 -16.16
C VAL A 256 3.93 3.45 -16.14
N THR A 257 4.85 3.26 -15.22
CA THR A 257 5.43 1.96 -14.87
C THR A 257 4.99 1.56 -13.48
N LYS A 258 5.01 0.27 -13.17
CA LYS A 258 4.55 -0.25 -11.87
C LYS A 258 5.45 -1.38 -11.42
N TRP A 259 5.74 -1.40 -10.14
CA TRP A 259 6.15 -2.60 -9.41
C TRP A 259 5.13 -2.90 -8.31
N ASN A 260 5.05 -4.15 -7.89
CA ASN A 260 4.34 -4.53 -6.66
C ASN A 260 5.10 -5.61 -5.89
N CYS A 261 4.76 -5.73 -4.62
CA CYS A 261 5.22 -6.75 -3.69
C CYS A 261 4.01 -7.52 -3.21
N VAL A 262 3.93 -8.80 -3.56
CA VAL A 262 2.72 -9.60 -3.42
C VAL A 262 2.99 -10.86 -2.61
N TYR A 263 2.09 -11.19 -1.71
CA TYR A 263 2.05 -12.52 -1.09
C TYR A 263 0.64 -13.11 -1.17
N ARG A 264 0.55 -14.43 -1.05
CA ARG A 264 -0.70 -15.17 -1.21
C ARG A 264 -0.90 -16.12 -0.05
N VAL A 265 -2.14 -16.18 0.43
CA VAL A 265 -2.56 -17.15 1.46
C VAL A 265 -3.66 -18.00 0.87
N THR A 266 -3.49 -19.33 0.94
CA THR A 266 -4.50 -20.30 0.52
C THR A 266 -4.75 -21.26 1.65
N LYS A 267 -6.02 -21.40 2.05
CA LYS A 267 -6.45 -22.33 3.08
C LYS A 267 -7.79 -22.94 2.68
N ARG A 268 -7.83 -24.26 2.53
CA ARG A 268 -9.05 -24.99 2.13
C ARG A 268 -10.19 -24.84 3.12
N GLU A 269 -9.87 -24.75 4.41
CA GLU A 269 -10.81 -24.53 5.51
C GLU A 269 -11.33 -23.08 5.59
N GLY A 270 -10.76 -22.20 4.83
CA GLY A 270 -11.08 -20.78 4.80
C GLY A 270 -10.00 -19.90 5.45
N LEU A 271 -9.91 -18.67 4.99
CA LEU A 271 -9.08 -17.64 5.61
C LEU A 271 -9.76 -17.18 6.89
N ALA A 272 -9.01 -17.14 7.98
CA ALA A 272 -9.55 -16.62 9.25
C ALA A 272 -9.78 -15.10 9.14
N ALA A 273 -10.85 -14.61 9.75
CA ALA A 273 -10.97 -13.19 10.04
C ALA A 273 -9.83 -12.74 10.96
N GLY A 274 -9.40 -11.49 10.83
CA GLY A 274 -8.30 -10.92 11.61
C GLY A 274 -7.14 -10.44 10.74
N ASP A 275 -5.95 -10.34 11.32
CA ASP A 275 -4.83 -9.58 10.80
C ASP A 275 -3.86 -10.41 9.97
N TYR A 276 -3.47 -9.84 8.82
CA TYR A 276 -2.45 -10.34 7.90
C TYR A 276 -1.41 -9.25 7.69
N SER A 277 -0.27 -9.38 8.38
CA SER A 277 0.77 -8.35 8.38
C SER A 277 1.92 -8.68 7.45
N ASN A 278 2.53 -7.64 6.87
CA ASN A 278 3.75 -7.74 6.06
C ASN A 278 4.65 -6.53 6.30
N ARG A 279 5.95 -6.74 6.06
CA ARG A 279 6.95 -5.68 6.13
C ARG A 279 7.75 -5.65 4.84
N MET A 280 7.90 -4.47 4.27
CA MET A 280 8.71 -4.20 3.09
C MET A 280 9.72 -3.11 3.39
N LEU A 281 10.84 -3.17 2.67
CA LEU A 281 11.83 -2.10 2.60
C LEU A 281 11.75 -1.51 1.20
N VAL A 282 11.41 -0.22 1.10
CA VAL A 282 11.49 0.54 -0.15
C VAL A 282 12.82 1.29 -0.15
N LEU A 283 13.60 1.11 -1.21
CA LEU A 283 14.94 1.67 -1.34
C LEU A 283 14.93 2.75 -2.41
N VAL A 284 15.49 3.91 -2.10
CA VAL A 284 15.50 5.08 -3.00
C VAL A 284 16.92 5.60 -3.14
N GLY A 285 17.31 6.01 -4.33
CA GLY A 285 18.65 6.54 -4.60
C GLY A 285 19.00 6.50 -6.08
N THR A 286 20.29 6.47 -6.41
CA THR A 286 20.75 6.03 -7.73
C THR A 286 20.61 4.52 -7.85
N LEU A 287 20.67 3.98 -9.06
CA LEU A 287 20.58 2.54 -9.30
C LEU A 287 21.69 1.79 -8.51
N GLU A 288 22.88 2.37 -8.41
CA GLU A 288 23.99 1.80 -7.65
C GLU A 288 23.75 1.88 -6.13
N ASP A 289 23.21 2.99 -5.62
CA ASP A 289 22.85 3.11 -4.20
C ASP A 289 21.80 2.06 -3.81
N VAL A 290 20.77 1.89 -4.65
CA VAL A 290 19.70 0.89 -4.43
C VAL A 290 20.29 -0.52 -4.47
N ARG A 291 21.18 -0.83 -5.43
CA ARG A 291 21.89 -2.12 -5.51
C ARG A 291 22.70 -2.39 -4.24
N ALA A 292 23.55 -1.43 -3.85
CA ALA A 292 24.42 -1.57 -2.69
C ALA A 292 23.60 -1.74 -1.39
N THR A 293 22.54 -0.95 -1.24
CA THR A 293 21.64 -1.06 -0.08
C THR A 293 20.91 -2.40 -0.05
N LEU A 294 20.38 -2.89 -1.19
CA LEU A 294 19.76 -4.22 -1.30
C LEU A 294 20.75 -5.32 -0.92
N ASP A 295 21.99 -5.23 -1.41
CA ASP A 295 23.04 -6.18 -1.05
C ASP A 295 23.23 -6.23 0.46
N ALA A 296 23.27 -5.09 1.13
CA ALA A 296 23.47 -5.01 2.56
C ALA A 296 22.26 -5.52 3.37
N VAL A 297 21.05 -4.98 3.11
CA VAL A 297 19.85 -5.28 3.94
C VAL A 297 19.29 -6.68 3.72
N SER A 298 19.65 -7.36 2.63
CA SER A 298 19.21 -8.72 2.34
C SER A 298 20.19 -9.81 2.79
N ARG A 299 21.29 -9.45 3.47
CA ARG A 299 22.17 -10.43 4.13
C ARG A 299 21.51 -10.95 5.40
N PRO A 300 21.66 -12.24 5.72
CA PRO A 300 21.26 -12.74 7.03
C PRO A 300 21.91 -11.92 8.13
N ALA A 301 21.19 -11.63 9.20
CA ALA A 301 21.80 -11.10 10.41
C ALA A 301 22.79 -12.15 10.96
N ASN A 302 24.04 -11.74 11.16
CA ASN A 302 25.06 -12.57 11.79
C ASN A 302 24.70 -12.85 13.26
#